data_f24a36be3c793ca5f00bfdd8ae97eee8
#
_entry.id   f24a36be3c793ca5f00bfdd8ae97eee8
#
_cell.length_a   1.000
_cell.length_b   1.000
_cell.length_c   1.000
_cell.angle_alpha   90.00
_cell.angle_beta   90.00
_cell.angle_gamma   90.00
#
_symmetry.space_group_name_H-M   'P 1'
#
loop_
_entity.id
_entity.type
_entity.pdbx_description
1 polymer ?
#
loop_
_entity_poly.entity_id
_entity_poly.type
_entity_poly.pdbx_seq_one_letter_code
_entity_poly.pdbx_strand_id
1 'polypeptide(L)'
;MSYAIIQTGGKQYKVKAGEILKIERLEDSKVETKIEFKEILAYGDDKTIEVGSPTVKGAKVEADLVENGKNRTILIFKKRRRQNSRRKNGHRQQYSLIRIEKIFSKDGKILSEAEKMVKPTKKVEKVKVVTDSKKIETKVSTKKVDSKVVSK
;
A
#
# COMPACT_ATOMS: atom_id res chain seq x y z
N MET A 1 -2.19 -20.28 17.05
CA MET A 1 -1.73 -19.12 16.24
C MET A 1 -1.86 -17.85 17.06
N SER A 2 -0.77 -17.10 17.25
CA SER A 2 -0.78 -15.88 18.08
C SER A 2 -1.39 -14.70 17.34
N TYR A 3 -2.13 -13.88 18.06
CA TYR A 3 -2.73 -12.65 17.54
C TYR A 3 -2.64 -11.53 18.58
N ALA A 4 -2.77 -10.29 18.13
CA ALA A 4 -2.91 -9.12 18.98
C ALA A 4 -4.08 -8.27 18.52
N ILE A 5 -4.64 -7.48 19.44
CA ILE A 5 -5.64 -6.45 19.15
C ILE A 5 -5.00 -5.10 19.40
N ILE A 6 -4.74 -4.38 18.34
CA ILE A 6 -4.15 -3.03 18.37
C ILE A 6 -5.23 -1.97 18.23
N GLN A 7 -5.01 -0.80 18.84
CA GLN A 7 -5.85 0.37 18.66
C GLN A 7 -5.05 1.44 17.90
N THR A 8 -5.57 1.93 16.77
CA THR A 8 -4.95 3.00 16.00
C THR A 8 -5.99 3.74 15.16
N GLY A 9 -5.84 5.06 15.00
CA GLY A 9 -6.77 5.88 14.22
C GLY A 9 -8.23 5.82 14.69
N GLY A 10 -8.47 5.62 16.01
CA GLY A 10 -9.81 5.46 16.58
C GLY A 10 -10.50 4.13 16.24
N LYS A 11 -9.78 3.16 15.71
CA LYS A 11 -10.28 1.82 15.34
C LYS A 11 -9.46 0.71 16.00
N GLN A 12 -10.08 -0.44 16.16
CA GLN A 12 -9.46 -1.64 16.69
C GLN A 12 -9.26 -2.68 15.59
N TYR A 13 -8.09 -3.30 15.58
CA TYR A 13 -7.71 -4.28 14.57
C TYR A 13 -7.15 -5.53 15.23
N LYS A 14 -7.70 -6.68 14.86
CA LYS A 14 -7.11 -7.98 15.19
C LYS A 14 -6.04 -8.29 14.15
N VAL A 15 -4.80 -8.48 14.59
CA VAL A 15 -3.64 -8.66 13.72
C VAL A 15 -2.88 -9.93 14.03
N LYS A 16 -2.31 -10.54 12.99
CA LYS A 16 -1.41 -11.68 13.05
C LYS A 16 -0.09 -11.33 12.41
N ALA A 17 0.99 -11.99 12.80
CA ALA A 17 2.28 -11.82 12.14
C ALA A 17 2.21 -12.24 10.66
N GLY A 18 2.82 -11.45 9.78
CA GLY A 18 2.79 -11.62 8.32
C GLY A 18 1.57 -11.04 7.61
N GLU A 19 0.56 -10.58 8.35
CA GLU A 19 -0.66 -10.00 7.77
C GLU A 19 -0.41 -8.58 7.24
N ILE A 20 -1.03 -8.27 6.10
CA ILE A 20 -1.04 -6.92 5.53
C ILE A 20 -2.38 -6.28 5.85
N LEU A 21 -2.32 -5.13 6.54
CA LEU A 21 -3.49 -4.44 7.03
C LEU A 21 -3.56 -3.01 6.50
N LYS A 22 -4.77 -2.58 6.18
CA LYS A 22 -5.08 -1.21 5.79
C LYS A 22 -5.63 -0.44 6.99
N ILE A 23 -4.89 0.56 7.43
CA ILE A 23 -5.24 1.42 8.56
C ILE A 23 -5.44 2.87 8.10
N GLU A 24 -5.93 3.72 9.01
CA GLU A 24 -5.94 5.16 8.77
C GLU A 24 -4.51 5.69 8.60
N ARG A 25 -4.37 6.78 7.83
CA ARG A 25 -3.06 7.34 7.53
C ARG A 25 -2.31 7.74 8.81
N LEU A 26 -1.08 7.27 8.91
CA LEU A 26 -0.12 7.70 9.92
C LEU A 26 0.63 8.94 9.41
N GLU A 27 0.61 10.03 10.18
CA GLU A 27 1.06 11.37 9.72
C GLU A 27 2.56 11.42 9.39
N ASP A 28 3.40 10.92 10.27
CA ASP A 28 4.86 11.09 10.18
C ASP A 28 5.62 9.89 9.59
N SER A 29 4.91 8.96 8.97
CA SER A 29 5.54 7.74 8.48
C SER A 29 5.98 7.84 7.02
N LYS A 30 7.28 7.67 6.79
CA LYS A 30 7.84 7.45 5.45
C LYS A 30 7.68 5.98 5.08
N VAL A 31 7.48 5.71 3.80
CA VAL A 31 7.46 4.33 3.26
C VAL A 31 8.76 3.61 3.62
N GLU A 32 8.69 2.33 3.98
CA GLU A 32 9.80 1.47 4.44
C GLU A 32 10.32 1.76 5.86
N THR A 33 9.59 2.56 6.67
CA THR A 33 9.92 2.73 8.09
C THR A 33 9.24 1.68 8.95
N LYS A 34 9.93 1.27 10.00
CA LYS A 34 9.36 0.41 11.05
C LYS A 34 8.52 1.26 12.00
N ILE A 35 7.33 0.77 12.26
CA ILE A 35 6.36 1.41 13.14
C ILE A 35 6.11 0.51 14.32
N GLU A 36 6.11 1.08 15.52
CA GLU A 36 5.77 0.37 16.76
C GLU A 36 4.39 0.82 17.25
N PHE A 37 3.48 -0.14 17.40
CA PHE A 37 2.19 0.07 18.06
C PHE A 37 2.30 -0.34 19.53
N LYS A 38 2.08 0.63 20.43
CA LYS A 38 2.15 0.44 21.89
C LYS A 38 0.76 0.28 22.53
N GLU A 39 -0.31 0.70 21.83
CA GLU A 39 -1.68 0.59 22.31
C GLU A 39 -2.25 -0.78 21.95
N ILE A 40 -1.95 -1.77 22.79
CA ILE A 40 -2.41 -3.13 22.64
C ILE A 40 -3.48 -3.41 23.69
N LEU A 41 -4.69 -3.74 23.23
CA LEU A 41 -5.83 -4.02 24.10
C LEU A 41 -5.80 -5.44 24.64
N ALA A 42 -5.41 -6.37 23.81
CA ALA A 42 -5.28 -7.79 24.17
C ALA A 42 -4.31 -8.48 23.23
N TYR A 43 -3.70 -9.54 23.70
CA TYR A 43 -2.95 -10.48 22.88
C TYR A 43 -3.12 -11.89 23.41
N GLY A 44 -2.89 -12.86 22.57
CA GLY A 44 -2.95 -14.25 23.01
C GLY A 44 -2.81 -15.24 21.87
N ASP A 45 -2.87 -16.47 22.28
CA ASP A 45 -2.91 -17.65 21.43
C ASP A 45 -4.30 -18.29 21.51
N ASP A 46 -4.51 -19.37 20.74
CA ASP A 46 -5.77 -20.12 20.75
C ASP A 46 -6.14 -20.68 22.13
N LYS A 47 -5.19 -20.78 23.06
CA LYS A 47 -5.39 -21.35 24.40
C LYS A 47 -5.42 -20.33 25.53
N THR A 48 -4.65 -19.26 25.43
CA THR A 48 -4.49 -18.24 26.46
C THR A 48 -4.63 -16.85 25.88
N ILE A 49 -5.46 -16.00 26.53
CA ILE A 49 -5.70 -14.61 26.12
C ILE A 49 -5.41 -13.73 27.32
N GLU A 50 -4.56 -12.72 27.13
CA GLU A 50 -4.35 -11.64 28.09
C GLU A 50 -5.06 -10.38 27.60
N VAL A 51 -5.94 -9.84 28.45
CA VAL A 51 -6.71 -8.62 28.17
C VAL A 51 -6.20 -7.49 29.04
N GLY A 52 -6.00 -6.32 28.46
CA GLY A 52 -5.58 -5.12 29.17
C GLY A 52 -6.75 -4.40 29.85
N SER A 53 -6.42 -3.52 30.79
CA SER A 53 -7.39 -2.64 31.46
C SER A 53 -6.83 -1.19 31.46
N PRO A 54 -7.07 -0.39 30.43
CA PRO A 54 -7.60 -0.70 29.08
C PRO A 54 -6.56 -1.34 28.15
N THR A 55 -5.26 -1.12 28.37
CA THR A 55 -4.14 -1.61 27.53
C THR A 55 -3.20 -2.52 28.31
N VAL A 56 -2.55 -3.43 27.62
CA VAL A 56 -1.52 -4.28 28.21
C VAL A 56 -0.19 -3.54 28.21
N LYS A 57 0.32 -3.21 29.38
CA LYS A 57 1.61 -2.52 29.53
C LYS A 57 2.76 -3.44 29.12
N GLY A 58 3.69 -2.92 28.35
CA GLY A 58 4.90 -3.66 27.90
C GLY A 58 4.72 -4.47 26.61
N ALA A 59 3.49 -4.78 26.21
CA ALA A 59 3.23 -5.40 24.90
C ALA A 59 3.42 -4.38 23.78
N LYS A 60 3.96 -4.83 22.64
CA LYS A 60 4.12 -4.02 21.44
C LYS A 60 3.97 -4.86 20.17
N VAL A 61 3.57 -4.21 19.09
CA VAL A 61 3.54 -4.81 17.75
C VAL A 61 4.41 -3.98 16.82
N GLU A 62 5.33 -4.64 16.14
CA GLU A 62 6.17 -4.03 15.11
C GLU A 62 5.60 -4.32 13.74
N ALA A 63 5.52 -3.30 12.91
CA ALA A 63 5.04 -3.39 11.54
C ALA A 63 5.89 -2.53 10.60
N ASP A 64 5.98 -2.97 9.35
CA ASP A 64 6.59 -2.21 8.27
C ASP A 64 5.53 -1.45 7.50
N LEU A 65 5.78 -0.18 7.21
CA LEU A 65 4.93 0.61 6.32
C LEU A 65 5.25 0.29 4.86
N VAL A 66 4.30 -0.36 4.19
CA VAL A 66 4.43 -0.77 2.78
C VAL A 66 4.13 0.39 1.85
N GLU A 67 3.00 1.08 2.06
CA GLU A 67 2.50 2.11 1.16
C GLU A 67 1.58 3.12 1.88
N ASN A 68 1.64 4.38 1.45
CA ASN A 68 0.64 5.39 1.77
C ASN A 68 -0.18 5.72 0.52
N GLY A 69 -1.47 5.48 0.59
CA GLY A 69 -2.37 5.65 -0.55
C GLY A 69 -3.64 6.43 -0.24
N LYS A 70 -4.47 6.57 -1.25
CA LYS A 70 -5.81 7.18 -1.16
C LYS A 70 -6.83 6.23 -1.75
N ASN A 71 -7.97 6.06 -1.07
CA ASN A 71 -9.08 5.28 -1.58
C ASN A 71 -9.68 5.89 -2.85
N ARG A 72 -10.53 5.11 -3.51
CA ARG A 72 -11.37 5.60 -4.61
C ARG A 72 -12.18 6.82 -4.16
N THR A 73 -12.38 7.78 -5.05
CA THR A 73 -13.21 8.95 -4.80
C THR A 73 -14.65 8.53 -4.52
N ILE A 74 -15.16 8.94 -3.37
CA ILE A 74 -16.58 8.79 -3.01
C ILE A 74 -17.27 10.11 -3.32
N LEU A 75 -18.34 10.03 -4.10
CA LEU A 75 -19.13 11.18 -4.45
C LEU A 75 -20.16 11.47 -3.37
N ILE A 76 -20.02 12.62 -2.72
CA ILE A 76 -20.95 13.08 -1.69
C ILE A 76 -21.90 14.10 -2.35
N PHE A 77 -23.15 13.70 -2.51
CA PHE A 77 -24.19 14.55 -3.07
C PHE A 77 -25.17 14.95 -1.98
N LYS A 78 -25.33 16.27 -1.77
CA LYS A 78 -26.29 16.83 -0.83
C LYS A 78 -27.28 17.70 -1.58
N LYS A 79 -28.57 17.47 -1.37
CA LYS A 79 -29.66 18.25 -1.92
C LYS A 79 -30.66 18.61 -0.83
N ARG A 80 -31.10 19.87 -0.82
CA ARG A 80 -32.21 20.27 0.03
C ARG A 80 -33.51 20.17 -0.76
N ARG A 81 -34.50 19.50 -0.19
CA ARG A 81 -35.81 19.33 -0.78
C ARG A 81 -36.50 20.71 -0.98
N ARG A 82 -37.09 20.95 -2.16
CA ARG A 82 -37.85 22.16 -2.52
C ARG A 82 -37.06 23.48 -2.47
N GLN A 83 -35.75 23.48 -2.37
CA GLN A 83 -34.94 24.70 -2.25
C GLN A 83 -33.90 24.86 -3.36
N ASN A 84 -34.04 24.23 -4.48
CA ASN A 84 -33.08 24.28 -5.61
C ASN A 84 -31.56 24.25 -5.21
N SER A 85 -31.27 23.85 -3.98
CA SER A 85 -29.91 23.75 -3.44
C SER A 85 -29.35 22.35 -3.66
N ARG A 86 -28.19 22.26 -4.30
CA ARG A 86 -27.44 21.02 -4.50
C ARG A 86 -25.96 21.26 -4.34
N ARG A 87 -25.29 20.34 -3.65
CA ARG A 87 -23.83 20.37 -3.44
C ARG A 87 -23.25 19.00 -3.76
N LYS A 88 -22.21 18.98 -4.58
CA LYS A 88 -21.49 17.78 -4.99
C LYS A 88 -20.05 17.91 -4.61
N ASN A 89 -19.54 17.02 -3.74
CA ASN A 89 -18.15 16.97 -3.31
C ASN A 89 -17.59 15.59 -3.58
N GLY A 90 -16.30 15.53 -3.89
CA GLY A 90 -15.55 14.27 -3.91
C GLY A 90 -14.74 14.12 -2.62
N HIS A 91 -14.75 12.93 -2.01
CA HIS A 91 -13.91 12.59 -0.87
C HIS A 91 -13.03 11.39 -1.20
N ARG A 92 -11.74 11.48 -0.85
CA ARG A 92 -10.79 10.38 -0.95
C ARG A 92 -10.12 10.17 0.39
N GLN A 93 -10.53 9.12 1.10
CA GLN A 93 -9.91 8.74 2.38
C GLN A 93 -8.48 8.29 2.15
N GLN A 94 -7.55 8.86 2.92
CA GLN A 94 -6.15 8.45 2.93
C GLN A 94 -6.00 7.23 3.83
N TYR A 95 -5.06 6.35 3.49
CA TYR A 95 -4.76 5.17 4.26
C TYR A 95 -3.26 4.87 4.23
N SER A 96 -2.83 4.10 5.22
CA SER A 96 -1.51 3.47 5.26
C SER A 96 -1.69 1.95 5.18
N LEU A 97 -0.89 1.30 4.32
CA LEU A 97 -0.82 -0.15 4.21
C LEU A 97 0.38 -0.60 5.02
N ILE A 98 0.14 -1.37 6.07
CA ILE A 98 1.18 -1.89 6.96
C ILE A 98 1.25 -3.41 6.89
N ARG A 99 2.42 -3.96 7.09
CA ARG A 99 2.67 -5.39 7.26
C ARG A 99 3.16 -5.64 8.68
N ILE A 100 2.49 -6.51 9.40
CA ILE A 100 2.87 -6.89 10.76
C ILE A 100 4.09 -7.80 10.70
N GLU A 101 5.18 -7.38 11.34
CA GLU A 101 6.40 -8.19 11.43
C GLU A 101 6.41 -9.06 12.69
N LYS A 102 6.27 -8.43 13.86
CA LYS A 102 6.44 -9.11 15.16
C LYS A 102 5.38 -8.68 16.16
N ILE A 103 4.97 -9.63 16.98
CA ILE A 103 4.09 -9.41 18.12
C ILE A 103 4.87 -9.75 19.39
N PHE A 104 4.97 -8.81 20.33
CA PHE A 104 5.67 -8.98 21.59
C PHE A 104 4.68 -9.06 22.75
N SER A 105 4.93 -9.97 23.66
CA SER A 105 4.26 -10.08 24.96
C SER A 105 4.65 -8.91 25.88
N LYS A 106 3.95 -8.78 27.00
CA LYS A 106 4.29 -7.86 28.10
C LYS A 106 5.72 -8.06 28.66
N ASP A 107 6.22 -9.28 28.61
CA ASP A 107 7.57 -9.66 29.07
C ASP A 107 8.65 -9.42 28.03
N GLY A 108 8.32 -8.81 26.88
CA GLY A 108 9.23 -8.58 25.77
C GLY A 108 9.57 -9.83 24.95
N LYS A 109 8.92 -10.96 25.23
CA LYS A 109 9.10 -12.19 24.43
C LYS A 109 8.35 -12.08 23.11
N ILE A 110 8.95 -12.56 22.03
CA ILE A 110 8.31 -12.64 20.71
C ILE A 110 7.29 -13.79 20.76
N LEU A 111 6.01 -13.47 20.56
CA LEU A 111 4.93 -14.44 20.45
C LEU A 111 4.81 -15.00 19.04
N SER A 112 5.01 -14.15 18.05
CA SER A 112 4.92 -14.52 16.63
C SER A 112 5.79 -13.59 15.80
N GLU A 113 6.45 -14.16 14.78
CA GLU A 113 7.26 -13.42 13.80
C GLU A 113 6.83 -13.80 12.39
N ALA A 114 6.75 -12.81 11.50
CA ALA A 114 6.44 -13.02 10.10
C ALA A 114 7.64 -13.63 9.36
N GLU A 115 7.37 -14.55 8.45
CA GLU A 115 8.40 -14.99 7.51
C GLU A 115 8.90 -13.78 6.69
N LYS A 116 10.22 -13.61 6.65
CA LYS A 116 10.85 -12.53 5.88
C LYS A 116 10.52 -12.73 4.41
N MET A 117 9.69 -11.88 3.84
CA MET A 117 9.61 -11.83 2.39
C MET A 117 10.96 -11.36 1.84
N VAL A 118 11.62 -12.21 1.07
CA VAL A 118 12.70 -11.80 0.19
C VAL A 118 12.05 -10.81 -0.79
N LYS A 119 12.32 -9.51 -0.61
CA LYS A 119 11.88 -8.50 -1.58
C LYS A 119 12.43 -8.93 -2.93
N PRO A 120 11.61 -9.10 -3.98
CA PRO A 120 12.15 -9.33 -5.30
C PRO A 120 12.94 -8.09 -5.65
N THR A 121 14.27 -8.18 -5.57
CA THR A 121 15.16 -7.17 -6.11
C THR A 121 14.83 -7.09 -7.59
N LYS A 122 14.13 -6.03 -8.01
CA LYS A 122 14.04 -5.64 -9.40
C LYS A 122 15.48 -5.32 -9.84
N LYS A 123 16.22 -6.36 -10.25
CA LYS A 123 17.39 -6.19 -11.11
C LYS A 123 16.86 -5.60 -12.40
N VAL A 124 16.88 -4.30 -12.48
CA VAL A 124 16.83 -3.61 -13.76
C VAL A 124 18.19 -3.90 -14.38
N GLU A 125 18.29 -4.99 -15.12
CA GLU A 125 19.37 -5.18 -16.06
C GLU A 125 19.21 -4.04 -17.07
N LYS A 126 20.07 -3.03 -16.93
CA LYS A 126 20.30 -2.05 -17.99
C LYS A 126 20.90 -2.86 -19.14
N VAL A 127 20.04 -3.28 -20.06
CA VAL A 127 20.48 -3.74 -21.38
C VAL A 127 21.20 -2.55 -21.99
N LYS A 128 22.53 -2.62 -22.01
CA LYS A 128 23.35 -1.73 -22.83
C LYS A 128 23.02 -2.10 -24.27
N VAL A 129 22.20 -1.29 -24.90
CA VAL A 129 22.07 -1.30 -26.35
C VAL A 129 23.41 -0.85 -26.91
N VAL A 130 24.20 -1.83 -27.34
CA VAL A 130 25.38 -1.56 -28.16
C VAL A 130 24.85 -1.23 -29.55
N THR A 131 24.84 0.03 -29.88
CA THR A 131 24.58 0.52 -31.23
C THR A 131 25.82 0.26 -32.08
N ASP A 132 25.91 -0.90 -32.70
CA ASP A 132 26.81 -1.11 -33.83
C ASP A 132 26.20 -0.44 -35.05
N SER A 133 26.75 0.73 -35.37
CA SER A 133 26.55 1.44 -36.63
C SER A 133 27.29 0.72 -37.76
N LYS A 134 26.61 -0.21 -38.42
CA LYS A 134 27.09 -0.78 -39.68
C LYS A 134 26.33 -0.18 -40.85
N LYS A 135 27.03 0.71 -41.54
CA LYS A 135 26.76 1.36 -42.81
C LYS A 135 26.22 0.34 -43.83
N ILE A 136 24.96 0.47 -44.24
CA ILE A 136 24.45 -0.20 -45.44
C ILE A 136 23.93 0.88 -46.38
N GLU A 137 24.76 1.16 -47.41
CA GLU A 137 24.36 1.85 -48.61
C GLU A 137 23.41 0.95 -49.39
N THR A 138 22.18 1.37 -49.61
CA THR A 138 21.30 0.76 -50.60
C THR A 138 20.67 1.81 -51.48
N LYS A 139 21.00 1.68 -52.75
CA LYS A 139 20.68 2.51 -53.89
C LYS A 139 19.17 2.77 -54.00
N VAL A 140 18.84 4.03 -54.12
CA VAL A 140 17.52 4.51 -54.52
C VAL A 140 17.37 4.28 -56.01
N SER A 141 16.41 3.48 -56.40
CA SER A 141 15.90 3.47 -57.79
C SER A 141 14.51 4.13 -57.77
N THR A 142 14.52 5.29 -58.34
CA THR A 142 13.36 6.09 -58.70
C THR A 142 12.51 5.38 -59.73
N LYS A 143 11.25 5.14 -59.49
CA LYS A 143 10.27 4.88 -60.51
C LYS A 143 9.16 5.92 -60.45
N LYS A 144 9.27 6.82 -61.42
CA LYS A 144 8.27 7.79 -61.84
C LYS A 144 7.06 7.04 -62.37
N VAL A 145 5.88 7.39 -61.97
CA VAL A 145 4.65 7.08 -62.71
C VAL A 145 3.82 8.34 -62.81
N ASP A 146 3.52 8.64 -64.04
CA ASP A 146 2.92 9.88 -64.52
C ASP A 146 1.45 10.01 -64.12
N SER A 147 1.10 11.25 -63.90
CA SER A 147 -0.23 11.81 -63.82
C SER A 147 -0.99 11.62 -65.14
N LYS A 148 -2.28 11.25 -65.03
CA LYS A 148 -3.23 11.57 -66.13
C LYS A 148 -4.56 12.06 -65.52
N VAL A 149 -4.79 13.30 -65.76
CA VAL A 149 -6.02 14.06 -65.66
C VAL A 149 -7.04 13.50 -66.64
N VAL A 150 -8.30 13.32 -66.22
CA VAL A 150 -9.47 13.54 -67.08
C VAL A 150 -10.63 14.04 -66.20
N SER A 151 -11.06 15.24 -66.53
CA SER A 151 -12.26 15.90 -66.22
C SER A 151 -13.49 15.23 -66.92
N LYS A 152 -14.58 15.06 -66.15
CA LYS A 152 -15.92 15.44 -66.57
C LYS A 152 -16.87 15.51 -65.40
#